data_68de111ea364947585aa68d3e3a22e96
#
_entry.id   68de111ea364947585aa68d3e3a22e96
#
_cell.length_a   1.000
_cell.length_b   1.000
_cell.length_c   1.000
_cell.angle_alpha   90.00
_cell.angle_beta   90.00
_cell.angle_gamma   90.00
#
_symmetry.space_group_name_H-M   'P 1'
#
loop_
_entity.id
_entity.type
_entity.pdbx_description
1 polymer ?
#
loop_
_entity_poly.entity_id
_entity_poly.type
_entity_poly.pdbx_seq_one_letter_code
_entity_poly.pdbx_strand_id
1 'polypeptide(L)'
;MSNALSYPLTWAILSVNEDGLDSESVTRQLDLKPDFSTPRAATDKEGSPLGFGHWQLHSTLDAQAPLEDHILQILEKVLPSRHKVKEFATKHPLCMYVSVEFSDYSQKETEISSKLLLLLGNLGIKLVFQPWKRDEKRRRSED
;
A
#
# COMPACT_ATOMS: atom_id res chain seq x y z
N MET A 1 -18.77 2.20 -24.71
CA MET A 1 -18.23 2.42 -24.34
C MET A 1 -17.50 2.43 -23.69
N SER A 2 -17.31 2.22 -23.38
CA SER A 2 -16.69 2.11 -22.82
C SER A 2 -16.05 2.63 -22.19
N ASN A 3 -16.01 3.09 -22.07
CA ASN A 3 -15.59 3.68 -21.30
C ASN A 3 -15.26 3.52 -19.99
N ALA A 4 -15.70 2.95 -19.36
CA ALA A 4 -15.36 2.67 -17.99
C ALA A 4 -13.90 2.33 -17.80
N LEU A 5 -13.28 1.97 -18.86
CA LEU A 5 -11.87 1.56 -18.81
C LEU A 5 -10.92 2.60 -19.31
N SER A 6 -11.41 3.81 -19.55
CA SER A 6 -10.64 4.84 -20.23
C SER A 6 -9.98 5.81 -19.27
N TYR A 7 -9.81 5.47 -18.03
CA TYR A 7 -9.27 6.38 -17.05
C TYR A 7 -8.15 5.72 -16.27
N PRO A 8 -7.30 6.52 -15.66
CA PRO A 8 -6.27 5.95 -14.82
C PRO A 8 -6.89 5.29 -13.60
N LEU A 9 -6.39 4.12 -13.28
CA LEU A 9 -6.75 3.45 -12.06
C LEU A 9 -5.69 3.77 -11.04
N THR A 10 -6.05 4.56 -10.07
CA THR A 10 -5.12 5.09 -9.09
C THR A 10 -5.46 4.53 -7.72
N TRP A 11 -4.45 4.09 -7.01
CA TRP A 11 -4.63 3.59 -5.65
C TRP A 11 -3.33 3.71 -4.87
N ALA A 12 -3.45 3.62 -3.56
CA ALA A 12 -2.30 3.57 -2.68
C ALA A 12 -2.54 2.51 -1.61
N ILE A 13 -1.48 1.83 -1.22
CA ILE A 13 -1.52 0.81 -0.17
C ILE A 13 -0.27 0.97 0.69
N LEU A 14 -0.48 1.19 1.99
CA LEU A 14 0.63 1.17 2.94
C LEU A 14 0.80 -0.26 3.40
N SER A 15 2.00 -0.79 3.24
CA SER A 15 2.21 -2.23 3.40
C SER A 15 3.46 -2.55 4.20
N VAL A 16 3.33 -3.58 5.03
CA VAL A 16 4.46 -4.27 5.65
C VAL A 16 4.43 -5.68 5.10
N ASN A 17 5.49 -6.06 4.41
CA ASN A 17 5.60 -7.39 3.81
C ASN A 17 6.90 -8.03 4.27
N GLU A 18 6.81 -9.15 4.94
CA GLU A 18 7.98 -9.84 5.50
C GLU A 18 7.74 -11.33 5.60
N ASP A 19 8.82 -12.09 5.46
CA ASP A 19 8.76 -13.52 5.75
C ASP A 19 8.42 -13.71 7.22
N GLY A 20 7.47 -14.58 7.49
CA GLY A 20 7.10 -14.89 8.86
C GLY A 20 6.44 -13.77 9.61
N LEU A 21 5.85 -12.82 8.90
CA LEU A 21 5.22 -11.67 9.55
C LEU A 21 4.10 -12.10 10.48
N ASP A 22 4.15 -11.56 11.69
CA ASP A 22 3.04 -11.69 12.64
C ASP A 22 2.22 -10.41 12.56
N SER A 23 1.12 -10.47 11.80
CA SER A 23 0.32 -9.28 11.56
C SER A 23 -0.32 -8.72 12.83
N GLU A 24 -0.60 -9.58 13.81
CA GLU A 24 -1.13 -9.10 15.07
C GLU A 24 -0.10 -8.26 15.81
N SER A 25 1.17 -8.66 15.74
CA SER A 25 2.24 -7.89 16.35
C SER A 25 2.38 -6.52 15.67
N VAL A 26 2.25 -6.48 14.34
CA VAL A 26 2.31 -5.22 13.62
C VAL A 26 1.19 -4.30 14.07
N THR A 27 -0.03 -4.84 14.18
CA THR A 27 -1.18 -4.07 14.64
C THR A 27 -0.92 -3.46 16.03
N ARG A 28 -0.35 -4.25 16.93
CA ARG A 28 -0.04 -3.75 18.27
C ARG A 28 1.04 -2.69 18.25
N GLN A 29 2.10 -2.92 17.48
CA GLN A 29 3.22 -1.98 17.42
C GLN A 29 2.84 -0.66 16.80
N LEU A 30 2.00 -0.70 15.76
CA LEU A 30 1.56 0.52 15.10
C LEU A 30 0.34 1.15 15.76
N ASP A 31 -0.38 0.38 16.55
CA ASP A 31 -1.65 0.81 17.15
C ASP A 31 -2.62 1.26 16.05
N LEU A 32 -2.67 0.47 14.98
CA LEU A 32 -3.52 0.72 13.83
C LEU A 32 -4.13 -0.58 13.37
N LYS A 33 -5.40 -0.52 12.99
CA LYS A 33 -6.10 -1.69 12.50
C LYS A 33 -5.90 -1.77 10.99
N PRO A 34 -5.46 -2.92 10.45
CA PRO A 34 -5.25 -3.04 9.02
C PRO A 34 -6.56 -3.24 8.26
N ASP A 35 -6.54 -2.88 6.99
CA ASP A 35 -7.65 -3.19 6.09
C ASP A 35 -7.50 -4.61 5.55
N PHE A 36 -6.28 -5.09 5.46
CA PHE A 36 -6.00 -6.45 5.03
C PHE A 36 -4.77 -6.95 5.77
N SER A 37 -4.82 -8.18 6.23
CA SER A 37 -3.65 -8.82 6.81
C SER A 37 -3.77 -10.32 6.61
N THR A 38 -2.62 -10.97 6.50
CA THR A 38 -2.61 -12.42 6.46
C THR A 38 -2.69 -12.95 7.88
N PRO A 39 -3.32 -14.09 8.09
CA PRO A 39 -3.29 -14.70 9.41
C PRO A 39 -1.85 -15.09 9.75
N ARG A 40 -1.61 -15.34 11.03
CA ARG A 40 -0.29 -15.76 11.46
C ARG A 40 0.11 -16.99 10.64
N ALA A 41 1.32 -16.94 10.09
CA ALA A 41 1.78 -18.00 9.21
C ALA A 41 1.84 -19.33 9.94
N ALA A 42 1.45 -20.40 9.25
CA ALA A 42 1.67 -21.74 9.74
C ALA A 42 3.18 -21.96 9.84
N THR A 43 3.58 -22.90 10.67
CA THR A 43 4.99 -23.23 10.82
C THR A 43 5.26 -24.59 10.22
N ASP A 44 6.50 -24.80 9.78
CA ASP A 44 6.94 -26.12 9.34
C ASP A 44 7.26 -26.99 10.56
N LYS A 45 7.81 -28.18 10.31
CA LYS A 45 8.10 -29.12 11.38
C LYS A 45 9.12 -28.60 12.38
N GLU A 46 9.98 -27.71 11.92
CA GLU A 46 11.03 -27.14 12.76
C GLU A 46 10.56 -25.86 13.44
N GLY A 47 9.32 -25.46 13.24
CA GLY A 47 8.79 -24.27 13.87
C GLY A 47 9.06 -22.99 13.09
N SER A 48 9.58 -23.09 11.88
CA SER A 48 9.85 -21.90 11.06
C SER A 48 8.60 -21.46 10.33
N PRO A 49 8.34 -20.14 10.25
CA PRO A 49 7.16 -19.65 9.56
C PRO A 49 7.18 -20.00 8.07
N LEU A 50 6.02 -20.33 7.56
CA LEU A 50 5.85 -20.63 6.14
C LEU A 50 5.21 -19.45 5.46
N GLY A 51 5.81 -19.05 4.33
CA GLY A 51 5.22 -18.03 3.49
C GLY A 51 5.48 -16.62 3.93
N PHE A 52 4.98 -15.72 3.12
CA PHE A 52 5.18 -14.29 3.24
C PHE A 52 3.93 -13.65 3.82
N GLY A 53 4.10 -12.84 4.84
CA GLY A 53 2.97 -12.19 5.48
C GLY A 53 2.76 -10.76 4.96
N HIS A 54 1.54 -10.31 5.05
CA HIS A 54 1.15 -8.95 4.63
C HIS A 54 0.32 -8.27 5.71
N TRP A 55 0.53 -6.99 5.86
CA TRP A 55 -0.26 -6.11 6.69
C TRP A 55 -0.45 -4.83 5.90
N GLN A 56 -1.70 -4.40 5.66
CA GLN A 56 -1.95 -3.32 4.71
C GLN A 56 -3.05 -2.37 5.15
N LEU A 57 -2.85 -1.09 4.83
CA LEU A 57 -3.91 -0.09 4.82
C LEU A 57 -4.14 0.32 3.38
N HIS A 58 -5.40 0.43 3.00
CA HIS A 58 -5.78 0.71 1.61
C HIS A 58 -6.45 2.06 1.48
N SER A 59 -6.18 2.76 0.38
CA SER A 59 -6.99 3.90 0.02
C SER A 59 -8.32 3.40 -0.50
N THR A 60 -9.37 4.17 -0.25
CA THR A 60 -10.73 3.80 -0.66
C THR A 60 -11.38 4.88 -1.51
N LEU A 61 -10.60 5.84 -1.97
CA LEU A 61 -11.13 6.90 -2.82
C LEU A 61 -11.40 6.37 -4.22
N ASP A 62 -12.19 7.13 -4.96
CA ASP A 62 -12.47 6.82 -6.36
C ASP A 62 -11.14 6.65 -7.11
N ALA A 63 -11.10 5.69 -8.03
CA ALA A 63 -9.89 5.43 -8.80
C ALA A 63 -9.44 6.61 -9.64
N GLN A 64 -10.33 7.58 -9.85
CA GLN A 64 -9.97 8.78 -10.60
C GLN A 64 -9.53 9.94 -9.72
N ALA A 65 -9.57 9.77 -8.42
CA ALA A 65 -9.04 10.79 -7.52
C ALA A 65 -7.53 10.89 -7.69
N PRO A 66 -6.95 12.07 -7.48
CA PRO A 66 -5.51 12.23 -7.62
C PRO A 66 -4.74 11.28 -6.69
N LEU A 67 -3.58 10.84 -7.15
CA LEU A 67 -2.75 9.94 -6.35
C LEU A 67 -2.44 10.54 -4.98
N GLU A 68 -2.15 11.83 -4.94
CA GLU A 68 -1.82 12.48 -3.67
C GLU A 68 -2.95 12.31 -2.66
N ASP A 69 -4.20 12.40 -3.11
CA ASP A 69 -5.35 12.25 -2.22
C ASP A 69 -5.44 10.84 -1.66
N HIS A 70 -5.13 9.83 -2.48
CA HIS A 70 -5.11 8.45 -2.00
C HIS A 70 -4.07 8.26 -0.90
N ILE A 71 -2.88 8.84 -1.10
CA ILE A 71 -1.82 8.73 -0.11
C ILE A 71 -2.22 9.48 1.17
N LEU A 72 -2.76 10.68 1.02
CA LEU A 72 -3.17 11.47 2.18
C LEU A 72 -4.24 10.79 2.99
N GLN A 73 -5.18 10.10 2.33
CA GLN A 73 -6.21 9.39 3.04
C GLN A 73 -5.61 8.36 4.00
N ILE A 74 -4.61 7.62 3.54
CA ILE A 74 -3.94 6.63 4.38
C ILE A 74 -3.18 7.32 5.50
N LEU A 75 -2.46 8.40 5.17
CA LEU A 75 -1.66 9.09 6.17
C LEU A 75 -2.51 9.73 7.26
N GLU A 76 -3.74 10.14 6.93
CA GLU A 76 -4.65 10.64 7.95
C GLU A 76 -4.94 9.60 9.02
N LYS A 77 -5.01 8.34 8.63
CA LYS A 77 -5.18 7.25 9.59
C LYS A 77 -3.92 7.02 10.41
N VAL A 78 -2.77 7.27 9.82
CA VAL A 78 -1.47 6.97 10.42
C VAL A 78 -1.03 8.06 11.41
N LEU A 79 -1.38 9.31 11.15
CA LEU A 79 -0.85 10.44 11.92
C LEU A 79 -1.06 10.36 13.42
N PRO A 80 -2.21 9.87 13.93
CA PRO A 80 -2.33 9.72 15.38
C PRO A 80 -1.31 8.77 15.98
N SER A 81 -0.79 7.84 15.19
CA SER A 81 0.21 6.87 15.64
C SER A 81 1.61 7.18 15.09
N ARG A 82 1.85 8.40 14.65
CA ARG A 82 3.07 8.74 13.91
C ARG A 82 4.36 8.36 14.63
N HIS A 83 4.41 8.48 15.93
CA HIS A 83 5.63 8.14 16.65
C HIS A 83 5.91 6.65 16.62
N LYS A 84 4.85 5.84 16.74
CA LYS A 84 4.98 4.39 16.68
C LYS A 84 5.33 3.93 15.27
N VAL A 85 4.74 4.58 14.28
CA VAL A 85 5.01 4.28 12.88
C VAL A 85 6.47 4.59 12.57
N LYS A 86 6.95 5.74 13.00
CA LYS A 86 8.33 6.14 12.76
C LYS A 86 9.31 5.17 13.41
N GLU A 87 9.03 4.76 14.62
CA GLU A 87 9.87 3.80 15.31
C GLU A 87 9.86 2.44 14.61
N PHE A 88 8.68 1.99 14.21
CA PHE A 88 8.53 0.72 13.49
C PHE A 88 9.34 0.73 12.20
N ALA A 89 9.30 1.84 11.48
CA ALA A 89 9.98 1.95 10.20
C ALA A 89 11.50 1.86 10.32
N THR A 90 12.05 2.10 11.51
CA THR A 90 13.50 1.95 11.71
C THR A 90 13.90 0.48 11.76
N LYS A 91 12.97 -0.42 11.99
CA LYS A 91 13.26 -1.85 12.18
C LYS A 91 12.67 -2.73 11.10
N HIS A 92 11.64 -2.27 10.43
CA HIS A 92 10.92 -3.05 9.43
C HIS A 92 10.63 -2.19 8.21
N PRO A 93 10.68 -2.78 7.00
CA PRO A 93 10.36 -1.98 5.81
C PRO A 93 8.88 -1.64 5.80
N LEU A 94 8.61 -0.36 5.65
CA LEU A 94 7.24 0.17 5.58
C LEU A 94 7.14 0.92 4.26
N CYS A 95 6.29 0.43 3.38
CA CYS A 95 6.24 0.92 2.00
C CYS A 95 4.85 1.40 1.63
N MET A 96 4.81 2.53 0.94
CA MET A 96 3.59 3.00 0.33
C MET A 96 3.66 2.60 -1.15
N TYR A 97 2.89 1.58 -1.51
CA TYR A 97 2.80 1.15 -2.90
C TYR A 97 1.71 1.95 -3.57
N VAL A 98 2.02 2.49 -4.74
CA VAL A 98 1.06 3.31 -5.46
C VAL A 98 1.04 2.89 -6.92
N SER A 99 -0.10 3.12 -7.55
CA SER A 99 -0.25 2.86 -8.97
C SER A 99 -1.06 3.97 -9.61
N VAL A 100 -0.66 4.37 -10.80
CA VAL A 100 -1.40 5.31 -11.62
C VAL A 100 -1.37 4.77 -13.03
N GLU A 101 -2.52 4.64 -13.64
CA GLU A 101 -2.57 4.26 -15.04
C GLU A 101 -3.01 5.44 -15.87
N PHE A 102 -2.22 5.80 -16.85
CA PHE A 102 -2.57 6.86 -17.78
C PHE A 102 -3.20 6.22 -19.01
N SER A 103 -4.51 6.15 -19.03
CA SER A 103 -5.22 5.43 -20.07
C SER A 103 -5.66 6.29 -21.24
N ASP A 104 -5.51 7.60 -21.13
CA ASP A 104 -5.79 8.47 -22.26
C ASP A 104 -4.82 9.62 -22.30
N TYR A 105 -4.86 10.37 -23.39
CA TYR A 105 -3.88 11.38 -23.65
C TYR A 105 -4.08 12.68 -22.90
N SER A 106 -5.21 12.82 -22.26
CA SER A 106 -5.44 14.02 -21.46
C SER A 106 -4.79 13.92 -20.10
N GLN A 107 -4.48 12.69 -19.66
CA GLN A 107 -3.87 12.44 -18.37
C GLN A 107 -2.40 12.14 -18.59
N LYS A 108 -1.55 13.15 -18.53
CA LYS A 108 -0.14 12.99 -18.88
C LYS A 108 0.81 13.01 -17.71
N GLU A 109 0.33 13.44 -16.55
CA GLU A 109 1.21 13.51 -15.39
C GLU A 109 0.42 13.44 -14.11
N THR A 110 1.10 13.06 -13.06
CA THR A 110 0.56 13.12 -11.71
C THR A 110 1.61 13.75 -10.82
N GLU A 111 1.17 14.41 -9.77
CA GLU A 111 2.08 15.15 -8.91
C GLU A 111 1.95 14.70 -7.47
N ILE A 112 3.07 14.74 -6.78
CA ILE A 112 3.09 14.56 -5.33
C ILE A 112 3.85 15.77 -4.78
N SER A 113 3.20 16.51 -3.88
CA SER A 113 3.77 17.74 -3.37
C SER A 113 5.01 17.47 -2.52
N SER A 114 5.85 18.49 -2.42
CA SER A 114 7.03 18.38 -1.57
C SER A 114 6.64 18.19 -0.11
N LYS A 115 5.53 18.77 0.32
CA LYS A 115 5.04 18.55 1.69
C LYS A 115 4.73 17.08 1.94
N LEU A 116 4.08 16.43 0.98
CA LEU A 116 3.74 15.02 1.14
C LEU A 116 4.99 14.16 1.12
N LEU A 117 5.93 14.46 0.24
CA LEU A 117 7.19 13.73 0.20
C LEU A 117 7.94 13.86 1.51
N LEU A 118 7.95 15.07 2.08
CA LEU A 118 8.60 15.30 3.36
C LEU A 118 7.91 14.51 4.48
N LEU A 119 6.60 14.46 4.46
CA LEU A 119 5.84 13.71 5.46
C LEU A 119 6.16 12.22 5.38
N LEU A 120 6.16 11.67 4.19
CA LEU A 120 6.52 10.26 4.00
C LEU A 120 7.93 10.00 4.49
N GLY A 121 8.88 10.90 4.15
CA GLY A 121 10.26 10.75 4.60
C GLY A 121 10.40 10.82 6.11
N ASN A 122 9.67 11.74 6.74
CA ASN A 122 9.72 11.87 8.19
C ASN A 122 9.16 10.65 8.90
N LEU A 123 8.18 9.99 8.30
CA LEU A 123 7.61 8.77 8.86
C LEU A 123 8.45 7.54 8.56
N GLY A 124 9.43 7.66 7.68
CA GLY A 124 10.26 6.53 7.28
C GLY A 124 9.57 5.61 6.29
N ILE A 125 8.60 6.12 5.56
CA ILE A 125 7.83 5.33 4.61
C ILE A 125 8.46 5.46 3.23
N LYS A 126 8.78 4.33 2.63
CA LYS A 126 9.31 4.28 1.26
C LYS A 126 8.15 4.35 0.27
N LEU A 127 8.32 5.12 -0.79
CA LEU A 127 7.30 5.21 -1.84
C LEU A 127 7.72 4.33 -3.01
N VAL A 128 6.84 3.41 -3.38
CA VAL A 128 7.11 2.45 -4.45
C VAL A 128 6.04 2.56 -5.51
N PHE A 129 6.45 2.79 -6.74
CA PHE A 129 5.53 2.85 -7.86
C PHE A 129 5.42 1.49 -8.51
N GLN A 130 4.20 1.00 -8.67
CA GLN A 130 3.96 -0.27 -9.35
C GLN A 130 3.21 0.00 -10.64
N PRO A 131 3.65 -0.59 -11.75
CA PRO A 131 2.87 -0.45 -12.98
C PRO A 131 1.55 -1.17 -12.80
N TRP A 132 0.49 -0.53 -13.25
CA TRP A 132 -0.81 -1.16 -13.20
C TRP A 132 -0.93 -2.11 -14.38
N LYS A 133 -1.05 -3.40 -14.07
CA LYS A 133 -1.21 -4.41 -15.09
C LYS A 133 -2.57 -5.02 -14.92
N ARG A 134 -3.50 -4.35 -15.54
CA ARG A 134 -4.87 -4.61 -15.32
C ARG A 134 -5.28 -6.05 -15.47
N ASP A 135 -4.90 -6.66 -16.54
CA ASP A 135 -5.59 -7.86 -16.91
C ASP A 135 -4.78 -9.08 -17.14
N GLU A 136 -3.47 -8.99 -16.93
CA GLU A 136 -2.66 -10.14 -17.25
C GLU A 136 -3.11 -11.38 -16.50
N LYS A 137 -3.26 -11.28 -15.20
CA LYS A 137 -3.71 -12.43 -14.41
C LYS A 137 -5.14 -12.78 -14.68
N ARG A 138 -5.97 -11.76 -14.83
CA ARG A 138 -7.38 -11.97 -15.05
C ARG A 138 -7.60 -12.66 -16.39
N ARG A 139 -6.88 -12.21 -17.41
CA ARG A 139 -6.99 -12.85 -18.71
C ARG A 139 -6.54 -14.30 -18.69
N ARG A 140 -5.47 -14.58 -17.96
CA ARG A 140 -4.99 -15.95 -17.83
C ARG A 140 -5.99 -16.84 -17.14
N SER A 141 -6.66 -16.34 -16.13
CA SER A 141 -7.62 -17.14 -15.40
C SER A 141 -8.91 -17.32 -16.17
N GLU A 142 -9.19 -16.43 -17.11
CA GLU A 142 -10.37 -16.55 -17.96
C GLU A 142 -10.12 -17.47 -19.14
N ASP A 143 -8.89 -17.62 -19.52
CA ASP A 143 -8.50 -18.49 -20.63
C ASP A 143 -8.41 -19.92 -20.15
#